data_503ee84a712f122fcda66648cbc2c288
#
_entry.id   503ee84a712f122fcda66648cbc2c288
#
_cell.length_a   1.000
_cell.length_b   1.000
_cell.length_c   1.000
_cell.angle_alpha   90.00
_cell.angle_beta   90.00
_cell.angle_gamma   90.00
#
_symmetry.space_group_name_H-M   'P 1'
#
loop_
_entity.id
_entity.type
_entity.pdbx_description
1 polymer ?
#
loop_
_entity_poly.entity_id
_entity_poly.type
_entity_poly.pdbx_seq_one_letter_code
_entity_poly.pdbx_strand_id
1 'polypeptide(L)'
;MTQTKINQAFGKGRTALMPYFTIGYPDYQTSLDVIEACVAAGADLMELGMPFSDPLADGPTIQHSTQVALENGVTVARCLEAVAELRSRGVAIPLVLMGYINPILAYGLGKFVADAAQAGASGFIIPDLPPEEAKEMQSHCRQCGLDLVFLLPPNSSDERVRF
;
A
#
# COMPACT_ATOMS: atom_id res chain seq x y z
N MET A 1 -18.59 -14.19 2.84
CA MET A 1 -17.61 -13.13 2.54
C MET A 1 -16.63 -13.71 1.54
N THR A 2 -16.42 -13.06 0.41
CA THR A 2 -15.42 -13.49 -0.59
C THR A 2 -14.04 -13.32 0.05
N GLN A 3 -13.24 -14.37 0.10
CA GLN A 3 -11.90 -14.31 0.68
C GLN A 3 -11.00 -13.48 -0.23
N THR A 4 -10.51 -12.33 0.25
CA THR A 4 -9.59 -11.47 -0.50
C THR A 4 -8.19 -12.08 -0.52
N LYS A 5 -7.32 -11.60 -1.44
CA LYS A 5 -5.91 -12.05 -1.50
C LYS A 5 -5.17 -11.75 -0.20
N ILE A 6 -5.46 -10.60 0.44
CA ILE A 6 -4.86 -10.22 1.73
C ILE A 6 -5.28 -11.21 2.82
N ASN A 7 -6.57 -11.53 2.94
CA ASN A 7 -7.07 -12.50 3.92
C ASN A 7 -6.44 -13.90 3.75
N GLN A 8 -6.18 -14.32 2.52
CA GLN A 8 -5.53 -15.61 2.25
C GLN A 8 -4.09 -15.67 2.78
N ALA A 9 -3.38 -14.53 2.81
CA ALA A 9 -2.02 -14.47 3.36
C ALA A 9 -1.98 -14.81 4.86
N PHE A 10 -3.05 -14.47 5.61
CA PHE A 10 -3.17 -14.75 7.05
C PHE A 10 -3.74 -16.14 7.38
N GLY A 11 -4.29 -16.85 6.40
CA GLY A 11 -4.94 -18.17 6.59
C GLY A 11 -3.99 -19.37 6.71
N LYS A 12 -2.68 -19.18 6.79
CA LYS A 12 -1.67 -20.25 6.70
C LYS A 12 -1.35 -20.95 8.03
N GLY A 13 -2.05 -20.66 9.12
CA GLY A 13 -1.81 -21.27 10.45
C GLY A 13 -0.49 -20.84 11.12
N ARG A 14 0.17 -19.80 10.59
CA ARG A 14 1.38 -19.16 11.15
C ARG A 14 1.29 -17.64 11.01
N THR A 15 2.15 -16.92 11.72
CA THR A 15 2.29 -15.48 11.56
C THR A 15 2.68 -15.12 10.12
N ALA A 16 1.94 -14.19 9.51
CA ALA A 16 2.29 -13.64 8.20
C ALA A 16 3.41 -12.60 8.33
N LEU A 17 4.36 -12.62 7.39
CA LEU A 17 5.42 -11.63 7.28
C LEU A 17 5.06 -10.61 6.20
N MET A 18 4.92 -9.32 6.59
CA MET A 18 4.64 -8.19 5.71
C MET A 18 5.76 -7.15 5.82
N PRO A 19 6.82 -7.23 5.03
CA PRO A 19 7.82 -6.17 4.96
C PRO A 19 7.26 -4.91 4.31
N TYR A 20 7.72 -3.74 4.80
CA TYR A 20 7.51 -2.43 4.18
C TYR A 20 8.75 -2.03 3.37
N PHE A 21 8.55 -1.44 2.19
CA PHE A 21 9.63 -0.81 1.45
C PHE A 21 9.14 0.41 0.65
N THR A 22 9.90 1.54 0.69
CA THR A 22 9.57 2.75 -0.06
C THR A 22 9.92 2.57 -1.54
N ILE A 23 8.94 2.72 -2.43
CA ILE A 23 9.18 2.71 -3.88
C ILE A 23 10.08 3.89 -4.25
N GLY A 24 11.18 3.59 -4.97
CA GLY A 24 12.15 4.58 -5.42
C GLY A 24 13.30 4.87 -4.45
N TYR A 25 13.44 4.11 -3.37
CA TYR A 25 14.58 4.22 -2.44
C TYR A 25 15.51 3.00 -2.56
N PRO A 26 16.84 3.17 -2.61
CA PRO A 26 17.59 4.42 -2.82
C PRO A 26 17.45 4.96 -4.26
N ASP A 27 16.97 4.15 -5.18
CA ASP A 27 16.55 4.44 -6.53
C ASP A 27 15.41 3.50 -6.95
N TYR A 28 14.78 3.80 -8.09
CA TYR A 28 13.61 3.07 -8.54
C TYR A 28 13.89 1.59 -8.79
N GLN A 29 14.95 1.26 -9.54
CA GLN A 29 15.27 -0.12 -9.91
C GLN A 29 15.65 -0.94 -8.67
N THR A 30 16.53 -0.41 -7.84
CA THR A 30 16.95 -1.06 -6.59
C THR A 30 15.76 -1.33 -5.67
N SER A 31 14.79 -0.40 -5.61
CA SER A 31 13.60 -0.63 -4.78
C SER A 31 12.78 -1.85 -5.24
N LEU A 32 12.63 -2.04 -6.56
CA LEU A 32 11.95 -3.23 -7.10
C LEU A 32 12.71 -4.52 -6.82
N ASP A 33 14.03 -4.48 -6.98
CA ASP A 33 14.90 -5.66 -6.75
C ASP A 33 14.89 -6.08 -5.27
N VAL A 34 14.85 -5.12 -4.35
CA VAL A 34 14.69 -5.39 -2.89
C VAL A 34 13.32 -6.02 -2.59
N ILE A 35 12.25 -5.49 -3.19
CA ILE A 35 10.91 -6.04 -3.01
C ILE A 35 10.86 -7.49 -3.52
N GLU A 36 11.41 -7.78 -4.70
CA GLU A 36 11.51 -9.14 -5.23
C GLU A 36 12.33 -10.06 -4.31
N ALA A 37 13.45 -9.56 -3.76
CA ALA A 37 14.26 -10.32 -2.81
C ALA A 37 13.48 -10.66 -1.52
N CYS A 38 12.68 -9.73 -1.00
CA CYS A 38 11.79 -10.00 0.14
C CYS A 38 10.75 -11.10 -0.19
N VAL A 39 10.17 -11.05 -1.40
CA VAL A 39 9.24 -12.07 -1.87
C VAL A 39 9.92 -13.44 -1.98
N ALA A 40 11.11 -13.50 -2.58
CA ALA A 40 11.89 -14.72 -2.72
C ALA A 40 12.32 -15.29 -1.36
N ALA A 41 12.55 -14.43 -0.37
CA ALA A 41 12.86 -14.81 1.01
C ALA A 41 11.63 -15.30 1.80
N GLY A 42 10.42 -15.26 1.24
CA GLY A 42 9.22 -15.83 1.84
C GLY A 42 8.28 -14.84 2.51
N ALA A 43 8.30 -13.57 2.12
CA ALA A 43 7.26 -12.62 2.50
C ALA A 43 5.87 -13.14 2.07
N ASP A 44 4.87 -12.98 2.93
CA ASP A 44 3.50 -13.42 2.66
C ASP A 44 2.69 -12.34 1.92
N LEU A 45 3.02 -11.08 2.13
CA LEU A 45 2.52 -9.90 1.45
C LEU A 45 3.57 -8.78 1.55
N MET A 46 3.45 -7.73 0.74
CA MET A 46 4.36 -6.58 0.76
C MET A 46 3.57 -5.30 0.95
N GLU A 47 4.09 -4.42 1.80
CA GLU A 47 3.64 -3.04 1.95
C GLU A 47 4.55 -2.12 1.15
N LEU A 48 3.99 -1.45 0.15
CA LEU A 48 4.70 -0.61 -0.80
C LEU A 48 4.46 0.86 -0.49
N GLY A 49 5.47 1.53 0.06
CA GLY A 49 5.40 2.93 0.44
C GLY A 49 5.37 3.85 -0.78
N MET A 50 4.31 4.65 -0.90
CA MET A 50 4.21 5.75 -1.87
C MET A 50 4.78 7.02 -1.21
N PRO A 51 5.83 7.65 -1.79
CA PRO A 51 6.47 8.80 -1.17
C PRO A 51 5.54 10.03 -1.14
N PHE A 52 5.62 10.77 -0.03
CA PHE A 52 4.90 12.03 0.19
C PHE A 52 5.75 13.01 0.98
N SER A 53 5.66 14.32 0.68
CA SER A 53 6.50 15.38 1.29
C SER A 53 6.19 15.62 2.76
N ASP A 54 4.95 15.35 3.20
CA ASP A 54 4.45 15.71 4.54
C ASP A 54 3.90 14.47 5.29
N PRO A 55 4.75 13.44 5.58
CA PRO A 55 4.33 12.15 6.11
C PRO A 55 4.10 12.22 7.63
N LEU A 56 2.90 12.62 8.06
CA LEU A 56 2.54 12.86 9.45
C LEU A 56 2.65 11.65 10.39
N ALA A 57 2.52 10.45 9.85
CA ALA A 57 2.51 9.20 10.62
C ALA A 57 3.88 8.47 10.62
N ASP A 58 4.85 8.93 9.84
CA ASP A 58 6.12 8.23 9.65
C ASP A 58 7.23 8.71 10.58
N GLY A 59 8.05 7.77 11.01
CA GLY A 59 9.28 8.06 11.74
C GLY A 59 10.44 8.51 10.82
N PRO A 60 11.57 8.96 11.40
CA PRO A 60 12.67 9.57 10.65
C PRO A 60 13.28 8.66 9.57
N THR A 61 13.30 7.36 9.76
CA THR A 61 13.82 6.41 8.79
C THR A 61 12.96 6.37 7.52
N ILE A 62 11.63 6.31 7.68
CA ILE A 62 10.70 6.32 6.55
C ILE A 62 10.66 7.70 5.90
N GLN A 63 10.67 8.78 6.68
CA GLN A 63 10.76 10.15 6.15
C GLN A 63 12.01 10.32 5.28
N HIS A 64 13.17 9.79 5.69
CA HIS A 64 14.40 9.85 4.89
C HIS A 64 14.25 9.08 3.57
N SER A 65 13.77 7.85 3.60
CA SER A 65 13.59 7.04 2.38
C SER A 65 12.57 7.70 1.42
N THR A 66 11.51 8.26 1.96
CA THR A 66 10.50 9.03 1.22
C THR A 66 11.10 10.27 0.57
N GLN A 67 11.91 11.05 1.30
CA GLN A 67 12.57 12.23 0.76
C GLN A 67 13.49 11.88 -0.43
N VAL A 68 14.31 10.84 -0.29
CA VAL A 68 15.18 10.37 -1.38
C VAL A 68 14.36 9.92 -2.59
N ALA A 69 13.27 9.19 -2.36
CA ALA A 69 12.40 8.75 -3.46
C ALA A 69 11.75 9.93 -4.22
N LEU A 70 11.34 10.99 -3.50
CA LEU A 70 10.82 12.22 -4.12
C LEU A 70 11.91 12.95 -4.92
N GLU A 71 13.13 13.04 -4.40
CA GLU A 71 14.29 13.62 -5.11
C GLU A 71 14.61 12.82 -6.39
N ASN A 72 14.39 11.51 -6.39
CA ASN A 72 14.47 10.64 -7.57
C ASN A 72 13.28 10.79 -8.53
N GLY A 73 12.34 11.70 -8.25
CA GLY A 73 11.20 12.00 -9.12
C GLY A 73 10.06 10.98 -9.07
N VAL A 74 9.96 10.18 -8.01
CA VAL A 74 8.87 9.21 -7.86
C VAL A 74 7.55 9.93 -7.58
N THR A 75 6.54 9.60 -8.38
CA THR A 75 5.17 10.11 -8.30
C THR A 75 4.19 9.00 -7.99
N VAL A 76 2.93 9.33 -7.69
CA VAL A 76 1.85 8.32 -7.54
C VAL A 76 1.74 7.44 -8.80
N ALA A 77 1.78 8.04 -10.00
CA ALA A 77 1.76 7.27 -11.25
C ALA A 77 2.93 6.27 -11.33
N ARG A 78 4.14 6.71 -10.94
CA ARG A 78 5.33 5.85 -10.93
C ARG A 78 5.21 4.70 -9.92
N CYS A 79 4.50 4.90 -8.80
CA CYS A 79 4.20 3.82 -7.85
C CYS A 79 3.25 2.78 -8.44
N LEU A 80 2.25 3.20 -9.22
CA LEU A 80 1.36 2.28 -9.91
C LEU A 80 2.09 1.49 -11.00
N GLU A 81 2.99 2.13 -11.75
CA GLU A 81 3.87 1.45 -12.70
C GLU A 81 4.75 0.41 -11.99
N ALA A 82 5.28 0.72 -10.80
CA ALA A 82 6.07 -0.23 -10.01
C ALA A 82 5.28 -1.50 -9.65
N VAL A 83 4.01 -1.35 -9.26
CA VAL A 83 3.12 -2.50 -9.01
C VAL A 83 2.97 -3.36 -10.27
N ALA A 84 2.68 -2.74 -11.42
CA ALA A 84 2.53 -3.45 -12.69
C ALA A 84 3.82 -4.15 -13.11
N GLU A 85 4.97 -3.50 -12.92
CA GLU A 85 6.29 -4.07 -13.22
C GLU A 85 6.60 -5.27 -12.31
N LEU A 86 6.36 -5.17 -10.99
CA LEU A 86 6.51 -6.30 -10.06
C LEU A 86 5.62 -7.48 -10.47
N ARG A 87 4.38 -7.22 -10.90
CA ARG A 87 3.50 -8.27 -11.43
C ARG A 87 4.06 -8.92 -12.69
N SER A 88 4.60 -8.13 -13.61
CA SER A 88 5.22 -8.65 -14.85
C SER A 88 6.47 -9.50 -14.57
N ARG A 89 7.19 -9.21 -13.46
CA ARG A 89 8.33 -9.99 -12.99
C ARG A 89 7.92 -11.26 -12.21
N GLY A 90 6.62 -11.54 -12.08
CA GLY A 90 6.10 -12.77 -11.48
C GLY A 90 5.78 -12.68 -9.97
N VAL A 91 5.83 -11.50 -9.36
CA VAL A 91 5.41 -11.32 -7.97
C VAL A 91 3.91 -11.62 -7.83
N ALA A 92 3.54 -12.71 -7.16
CA ALA A 92 2.17 -13.20 -7.03
C ALA A 92 1.51 -12.85 -5.68
N ILE A 93 2.31 -12.60 -4.64
CA ILE A 93 1.79 -12.28 -3.30
C ILE A 93 1.01 -10.95 -3.26
N PRO A 94 0.16 -10.70 -2.25
CA PRO A 94 -0.52 -9.41 -2.13
C PRO A 94 0.46 -8.24 -2.05
N LEU A 95 0.20 -7.20 -2.86
CA LEU A 95 0.90 -5.93 -2.85
C LEU A 95 -0.06 -4.85 -2.34
N VAL A 96 0.25 -4.25 -1.20
CA VAL A 96 -0.58 -3.25 -0.52
C VAL A 96 0.13 -1.91 -0.65
N LEU A 97 -0.50 -0.94 -1.31
CA LEU A 97 0.04 0.42 -1.41
C LEU A 97 -0.25 1.18 -0.11
N MET A 98 0.82 1.71 0.51
CA MET A 98 0.73 2.55 1.71
C MET A 98 1.11 3.98 1.36
N GLY A 99 0.26 4.94 1.74
CA GLY A 99 0.52 6.36 1.49
C GLY A 99 -0.57 7.25 2.06
N TYR A 100 -0.48 8.54 1.78
CA TYR A 100 -1.33 9.57 2.35
C TYR A 100 -2.44 9.98 1.40
N ILE A 101 -3.56 10.47 1.97
CA ILE A 101 -4.77 10.78 1.17
C ILE A 101 -4.56 11.93 0.18
N ASN A 102 -3.77 12.96 0.53
CA ASN A 102 -3.60 14.15 -0.30
C ASN A 102 -3.04 13.86 -1.70
N PRO A 103 -1.94 13.08 -1.89
CA PRO A 103 -1.48 12.68 -3.21
C PRO A 103 -2.52 11.89 -4.01
N ILE A 104 -3.31 11.06 -3.33
CA ILE A 104 -4.38 10.26 -3.95
C ILE A 104 -5.50 11.17 -4.46
N LEU A 105 -5.92 12.15 -3.66
CA LEU A 105 -6.92 13.14 -4.07
C LEU A 105 -6.42 13.99 -5.25
N ALA A 106 -5.14 14.39 -5.22
CA ALA A 106 -4.53 15.13 -6.34
C ALA A 106 -4.47 14.31 -7.64
N TYR A 107 -4.27 13.00 -7.55
CA TYR A 107 -4.33 12.08 -8.69
C TYR A 107 -5.77 11.87 -9.21
N GLY A 108 -6.75 12.02 -8.34
CA GLY A 108 -8.15 11.71 -8.54
C GLY A 108 -8.52 10.34 -7.97
N LEU A 109 -9.28 10.35 -6.86
CA LEU A 109 -9.52 9.17 -6.01
C LEU A 109 -10.06 7.96 -6.79
N GLY A 110 -11.11 8.13 -7.57
CA GLY A 110 -11.68 7.03 -8.37
C GLY A 110 -10.72 6.51 -9.44
N LYS A 111 -9.97 7.43 -10.09
CA LYS A 111 -8.95 7.09 -11.07
C LYS A 111 -7.80 6.30 -10.43
N PHE A 112 -7.31 6.74 -9.26
CA PHE A 112 -6.26 6.06 -8.52
C PHE A 112 -6.62 4.61 -8.19
N VAL A 113 -7.83 4.38 -7.65
CA VAL A 113 -8.29 3.03 -7.28
C VAL A 113 -8.42 2.13 -8.51
N ALA A 114 -8.95 2.66 -9.62
CA ALA A 114 -9.08 1.91 -10.88
C ALA A 114 -7.71 1.55 -11.47
N ASP A 115 -6.79 2.51 -11.54
CA ASP A 115 -5.44 2.30 -12.08
C ASP A 115 -4.64 1.34 -11.18
N ALA A 116 -4.78 1.42 -9.84
CA ALA A 116 -4.15 0.50 -8.91
C ALA A 116 -4.66 -0.94 -9.08
N ALA A 117 -5.96 -1.12 -9.29
CA ALA A 117 -6.54 -2.42 -9.57
C ALA A 117 -6.01 -2.99 -10.89
N GLN A 118 -5.94 -2.16 -11.93
CA GLN A 118 -5.38 -2.54 -13.23
C GLN A 118 -3.90 -2.91 -13.14
N ALA A 119 -3.12 -2.18 -12.34
CA ALA A 119 -1.71 -2.48 -12.06
C ALA A 119 -1.53 -3.79 -11.28
N GLY A 120 -2.57 -4.28 -10.61
CA GLY A 120 -2.55 -5.52 -9.84
C GLY A 120 -2.27 -5.33 -8.34
N ALA A 121 -2.52 -4.16 -7.78
CA ALA A 121 -2.53 -3.96 -6.34
C ALA A 121 -3.57 -4.86 -5.67
N SER A 122 -3.42 -5.11 -4.37
CA SER A 122 -4.37 -5.92 -3.59
C SER A 122 -5.18 -5.07 -2.61
N GLY A 123 -4.71 -3.88 -2.28
CA GLY A 123 -5.39 -2.97 -1.37
C GLY A 123 -4.52 -1.79 -0.97
N PHE A 124 -5.01 -1.05 0.01
CA PHE A 124 -4.41 0.19 0.49
C PHE A 124 -4.35 0.26 2.02
N ILE A 125 -3.31 0.93 2.52
CA ILE A 125 -3.22 1.45 3.89
C ILE A 125 -3.07 2.97 3.77
N ILE A 126 -4.04 3.74 4.29
CA ILE A 126 -4.03 5.20 4.25
C ILE A 126 -4.12 5.72 5.69
N PRO A 127 -2.97 6.00 6.33
CA PRO A 127 -2.90 6.28 7.77
C PRO A 127 -3.70 7.50 8.22
N ASP A 128 -3.84 8.50 7.35
CA ASP A 128 -4.56 9.76 7.60
C ASP A 128 -6.02 9.75 7.10
N LEU A 129 -6.56 8.58 6.70
CA LEU A 129 -7.94 8.44 6.29
C LEU A 129 -8.74 7.64 7.33
N PRO A 130 -9.48 8.30 8.23
CA PRO A 130 -10.31 7.60 9.22
C PRO A 130 -11.54 6.94 8.56
N PRO A 131 -12.08 5.85 9.14
CA PRO A 131 -13.23 5.13 8.58
C PRO A 131 -14.45 6.00 8.26
N GLU A 132 -14.71 7.04 9.06
CA GLU A 132 -15.82 7.97 8.88
C GLU A 132 -15.76 8.77 7.59
N GLU A 133 -14.55 9.09 7.14
CA GLU A 133 -14.28 9.88 5.93
C GLU A 133 -14.01 8.98 4.70
N ALA A 134 -13.85 7.67 4.92
CA ALA A 134 -13.41 6.73 3.89
C ALA A 134 -14.52 6.23 2.95
N LYS A 135 -15.77 6.67 3.09
CA LYS A 135 -16.94 6.09 2.38
C LYS A 135 -16.76 6.06 0.86
N GLU A 136 -16.26 7.14 0.27
CA GLU A 136 -16.04 7.24 -1.17
C GLU A 136 -14.95 6.26 -1.61
N MET A 137 -13.79 6.25 -0.92
CA MET A 137 -12.70 5.34 -1.22
C MET A 137 -13.11 3.88 -1.05
N GLN A 138 -13.86 3.55 0.02
CA GLN A 138 -14.41 2.20 0.22
C GLN A 138 -15.31 1.77 -0.93
N SER A 139 -16.14 2.70 -1.45
CA SER A 139 -17.03 2.41 -2.58
C SER A 139 -16.24 2.04 -3.82
N HIS A 140 -15.22 2.82 -4.18
CA HIS A 140 -14.34 2.52 -5.32
C HIS A 140 -13.56 1.23 -5.11
N CYS A 141 -13.01 1.00 -3.91
CA CYS A 141 -12.29 -0.24 -3.59
C CYS A 141 -13.18 -1.48 -3.79
N ARG A 142 -14.42 -1.44 -3.28
CA ARG A 142 -15.37 -2.56 -3.45
C ARG A 142 -15.69 -2.84 -4.92
N GLN A 143 -15.86 -1.80 -5.74
CA GLN A 143 -16.12 -1.92 -7.17
C GLN A 143 -14.95 -2.56 -7.92
N CYS A 144 -13.73 -2.28 -7.49
CA CYS A 144 -12.49 -2.78 -8.09
C CYS A 144 -11.94 -4.06 -7.44
N GLY A 145 -12.59 -4.58 -6.39
CA GLY A 145 -12.13 -5.78 -5.67
C GLY A 145 -10.83 -5.59 -4.89
N LEU A 146 -10.58 -4.37 -4.40
CA LEU A 146 -9.45 -4.01 -3.56
C LEU A 146 -9.84 -3.89 -2.10
N ASP A 147 -8.91 -4.20 -1.20
CA ASP A 147 -9.09 -4.00 0.24
C ASP A 147 -8.64 -2.60 0.67
N LEU A 148 -9.32 -2.02 1.66
CA LEU A 148 -8.89 -0.83 2.38
C LEU A 148 -8.69 -1.21 3.84
N VAL A 149 -7.45 -1.12 4.32
CA VAL A 149 -7.05 -1.51 5.68
C VAL A 149 -6.99 -0.26 6.54
N PHE A 150 -7.72 -0.26 7.66
CA PHE A 150 -7.73 0.83 8.63
C PHE A 150 -6.78 0.56 9.79
N LEU A 151 -6.11 1.61 10.25
CA LEU A 151 -5.27 1.57 11.44
C LEU A 151 -6.09 1.95 12.67
N LEU A 152 -5.99 1.13 13.72
CA LEU A 152 -6.65 1.35 15.00
C LEU A 152 -5.59 1.46 16.10
N PRO A 153 -5.53 2.59 16.83
CA PRO A 153 -4.63 2.73 17.96
C PRO A 153 -5.09 1.83 19.14
N PRO A 154 -4.16 1.44 20.05
CA PRO A 154 -4.45 0.52 21.15
C PRO A 154 -5.53 1.03 22.14
N ASN A 155 -5.79 2.33 22.17
CA ASN A 155 -6.80 2.98 23.00
C ASN A 155 -8.16 3.13 22.31
N SER A 156 -8.37 2.48 21.16
CA SER A 156 -9.65 2.49 20.46
C SER A 156 -10.73 1.80 21.31
N SER A 157 -11.93 2.39 21.33
CA SER A 157 -13.08 1.76 22.00
C SER A 157 -13.58 0.53 21.22
N ASP A 158 -14.30 -0.37 21.92
CA ASP A 158 -14.93 -1.54 21.30
C ASP A 158 -15.92 -1.14 20.19
N GLU A 159 -16.61 0.00 20.34
CA GLU A 159 -17.49 0.56 19.32
C GLU A 159 -16.70 0.95 18.07
N ARG A 160 -15.55 1.59 18.23
CA ARG A 160 -14.64 1.97 17.15
C ARG A 160 -14.11 0.77 16.39
N VAL A 161 -13.78 -0.31 17.10
CA VAL A 161 -13.25 -1.55 16.49
C VAL A 161 -14.31 -2.27 15.64
N ARG A 162 -15.60 -2.07 15.95
CA ARG A 162 -16.72 -2.70 15.23
C ARG A 162 -17.28 -1.86 14.09
N PHE A 163 -16.85 -0.60 13.98
CA PHE A 163 -17.28 0.32 12.93
C PHE A 163 -16.71 -0.11 11.58
#